data_79d681a54a59c5d3d7f2848164b4e4b1
#
_entry.id   79d681a54a59c5d3d7f2848164b4e4b1
#
_cell.length_a   1.000
_cell.length_b   1.000
_cell.length_c   1.000
_cell.angle_alpha   90.00
_cell.angle_beta   90.00
_cell.angle_gamma   90.00
#
_symmetry.space_group_name_H-M   'P 1'
#
loop_
_entity.id
_entity.type
_entity.pdbx_description
1 polymer ?
#
loop_
_entity_poly.entity_id
_entity_poly.type
_entity_poly.pdbx_seq_one_letter_code
_entity_poly.pdbx_strand_id
1 'polypeptide(L)'
;EEKMEEETRKLLGQLAGDRVEPATFRMTAHCNRVAVEDGHTESVSVKLQRKADVDELIAAFNEFRSTPQELKLPLAPAQPIFYDATPDRPQPRFDVDRGNGMTVSVGRLRPCGVLDYKFTVLSHNTIRGAAGAAILNAELLKAQGFLS
;
A
#
# COMPACT_ATOMS: atom_id res chain seq x y z
N GLU A 1 -5.31 14.37 -7.78
CA GLU A 1 -4.10 14.57 -6.96
C GLU A 1 -4.47 15.03 -5.55
N GLU A 2 -5.21 16.12 -5.37
CA GLU A 2 -5.65 16.64 -4.08
C GLU A 2 -6.30 15.58 -3.19
N LYS A 3 -7.19 14.76 -3.77
CA LYS A 3 -7.85 13.67 -3.05
C LYS A 3 -6.86 12.62 -2.51
N MET A 4 -5.82 12.28 -3.26
CA MET A 4 -4.77 11.36 -2.77
C MET A 4 -4.03 11.96 -1.58
N GLU A 5 -3.71 13.24 -1.62
CA GLU A 5 -2.99 13.94 -0.56
C GLU A 5 -3.83 14.03 0.72
N GLU A 6 -5.12 14.32 0.61
CA GLU A 6 -6.05 14.41 1.73
C GLU A 6 -6.36 13.03 2.34
N GLU A 7 -6.73 12.05 1.50
CA GLU A 7 -7.10 10.72 1.97
C GLU A 7 -5.92 9.99 2.62
N THR A 8 -4.71 10.13 2.09
CA THR A 8 -3.52 9.51 2.70
C THR A 8 -3.28 10.06 4.11
N ARG A 9 -3.39 11.37 4.31
CA ARG A 9 -3.27 11.96 5.64
C ARG A 9 -4.39 11.52 6.59
N LYS A 10 -5.61 11.33 6.07
CA LYS A 10 -6.74 10.81 6.84
C LYS A 10 -6.50 9.35 7.25
N LEU A 11 -6.08 8.48 6.32
CA LEU A 11 -5.86 7.06 6.56
C LEU A 11 -4.72 6.80 7.56
N LEU A 12 -3.70 7.65 7.56
CA LEU A 12 -2.56 7.59 8.49
C LEU A 12 -2.73 8.52 9.70
N GLY A 13 -3.93 9.08 9.87
CA GLY A 13 -4.30 9.91 11.01
C GLY A 13 -4.64 9.11 12.26
N GLN A 14 -5.16 9.80 13.26
CA GLN A 14 -5.57 9.22 14.53
C GLN A 14 -7.06 9.41 14.76
N LEU A 15 -7.72 8.39 15.34
CA LEU A 15 -9.11 8.49 15.74
C LEU A 15 -9.22 9.32 17.03
N ALA A 16 -9.94 10.44 16.97
CA ALA A 16 -10.19 11.33 18.09
C ALA A 16 -11.70 11.46 18.32
N GLY A 17 -12.26 10.62 19.19
CA GLY A 17 -13.70 10.52 19.40
C GLY A 17 -14.39 9.93 18.17
N ASP A 18 -15.27 10.72 17.55
CA ASP A 18 -16.08 10.36 16.38
C ASP A 18 -15.50 10.83 15.04
N ARG A 19 -14.32 11.42 15.07
CA ARG A 19 -13.63 11.96 13.88
C ARG A 19 -12.19 11.50 13.78
N VAL A 20 -11.64 11.55 12.56
CA VAL A 20 -10.21 11.30 12.32
C VAL A 20 -9.48 12.64 12.27
N GLU A 21 -8.44 12.78 13.09
CA GLU A 21 -7.45 13.86 12.97
C GLU A 21 -6.40 13.46 11.93
N PRO A 22 -6.25 14.20 10.81
CA PRO A 22 -5.30 13.85 9.77
C PRO A 22 -3.84 13.91 10.25
N ALA A 23 -3.00 13.02 9.76
CA ALA A 23 -1.56 13.08 9.99
C ALA A 23 -0.95 14.37 9.44
N THR A 24 0.08 14.90 10.12
CA THR A 24 0.64 16.23 9.85
C THR A 24 1.80 16.26 8.85
N PHE A 25 2.23 15.11 8.29
CA PHE A 25 3.27 15.08 7.28
C PHE A 25 2.85 15.81 5.99
N ARG A 26 3.81 16.36 5.28
CA ARG A 26 3.60 16.95 3.95
C ARG A 26 3.71 15.88 2.87
N MET A 27 2.81 15.95 1.91
CA MET A 27 2.74 15.04 0.77
C MET A 27 2.33 15.83 -0.47
N THR A 28 2.82 15.42 -1.62
CA THR A 28 2.31 15.83 -2.92
C THR A 28 2.17 14.62 -3.82
N ALA A 29 1.14 14.60 -4.64
CA ALA A 29 0.86 13.55 -5.60
C ALA A 29 0.93 14.11 -7.04
N HIS A 30 1.40 13.28 -7.97
CA HIS A 30 1.40 13.59 -9.39
C HIS A 30 0.85 12.40 -10.16
N CYS A 31 -0.27 12.58 -10.84
CA CYS A 31 -1.00 11.52 -11.52
C CYS A 31 -0.86 11.61 -13.04
N ASN A 32 -0.43 10.54 -13.68
CA ASN A 32 -0.32 10.42 -15.12
C ASN A 32 -1.19 9.28 -15.66
N ARG A 33 -1.78 9.49 -16.82
CA ARG A 33 -2.38 8.41 -17.61
C ARG A 33 -1.30 7.72 -18.43
N VAL A 34 -1.26 6.39 -18.34
CA VAL A 34 -0.27 5.54 -19.04
C VAL A 34 -0.97 4.40 -19.75
N ALA A 35 -0.35 3.86 -20.81
CA ALA A 35 -0.88 2.78 -21.62
C ALA A 35 -0.59 1.41 -20.97
N VAL A 36 -1.25 1.11 -19.86
CA VAL A 36 -1.25 -0.19 -19.18
C VAL A 36 -2.69 -0.70 -19.07
N GLU A 37 -2.87 -2.00 -19.10
CA GLU A 37 -4.20 -2.62 -19.01
C GLU A 37 -4.74 -2.47 -17.58
N ASP A 38 -4.02 -2.97 -16.61
CA ASP A 38 -4.34 -2.86 -15.18
C ASP A 38 -3.10 -2.48 -14.36
N GLY A 39 -3.34 -1.89 -13.20
CA GLY A 39 -2.32 -1.55 -12.21
C GLY A 39 -2.00 -0.05 -12.12
N HIS A 40 -1.89 0.42 -10.89
CA HIS A 40 -1.33 1.72 -10.58
C HIS A 40 0.13 1.54 -10.15
N THR A 41 1.04 2.16 -10.88
CA THR A 41 2.47 2.18 -10.55
C THR A 41 2.84 3.55 -10.00
N GLU A 42 3.43 3.57 -8.82
CA GLU A 42 3.80 4.78 -8.11
C GLU A 42 5.31 4.86 -7.93
N SER A 43 5.89 6.02 -8.24
CA SER A 43 7.27 6.36 -7.89
C SER A 43 7.26 7.16 -6.59
N VAL A 44 7.67 6.52 -5.50
CA VAL A 44 7.63 7.09 -4.16
C VAL A 44 9.01 7.58 -3.76
N SER A 45 9.08 8.79 -3.20
CA SER A 45 10.24 9.28 -2.46
C SER A 45 9.78 9.68 -1.06
N VAL A 46 10.48 9.21 -0.04
CA VAL A 46 10.05 9.35 1.36
C VAL A 46 11.17 9.83 2.26
N LYS A 47 10.82 10.71 3.21
CA LYS A 47 11.63 11.05 4.37
C LYS A 47 11.06 10.39 5.60
N LEU A 48 11.88 9.69 6.35
CA LEU A 48 11.48 8.96 7.55
C LEU A 48 11.66 9.84 8.80
N GLN A 49 10.86 9.58 9.84
CA GLN A 49 11.04 10.22 11.14
C GLN A 49 12.28 9.71 11.87
N ARG A 50 12.60 8.43 11.73
CA ARG A 50 13.84 7.83 12.23
C ARG A 50 14.62 7.22 11.09
N LYS A 51 15.93 7.17 11.24
CA LYS A 51 16.79 6.44 10.30
C LYS A 51 16.48 4.94 10.37
N ALA A 52 16.44 4.33 9.21
CA ALA A 52 16.37 2.89 9.00
C ALA A 52 17.34 2.55 7.87
N ASP A 53 17.88 1.36 7.82
CA ASP A 53 18.65 0.90 6.67
C ASP A 53 17.74 0.22 5.62
N VAL A 54 18.33 -0.14 4.47
CA VAL A 54 17.58 -0.77 3.37
C VAL A 54 17.01 -2.13 3.78
N ASP A 55 17.79 -2.93 4.51
CA ASP A 55 17.37 -4.28 4.92
C ASP A 55 16.23 -4.21 5.95
N GLU A 56 16.28 -3.26 6.88
CA GLU A 56 15.20 -2.98 7.83
C GLU A 56 13.90 -2.60 7.10
N LEU A 57 13.99 -1.78 6.04
CA LEU A 57 12.81 -1.41 5.26
C LEU A 57 12.27 -2.57 4.43
N ILE A 58 13.13 -3.40 3.85
CA ILE A 58 12.73 -4.62 3.14
C ILE A 58 12.02 -5.58 4.09
N ALA A 59 12.58 -5.79 5.28
CA ALA A 59 11.94 -6.61 6.32
C ALA A 59 10.56 -6.05 6.69
N ALA A 60 10.46 -4.74 6.92
CA ALA A 60 9.18 -4.09 7.24
C ALA A 60 8.12 -4.29 6.15
N PHE A 61 8.48 -4.24 4.86
CA PHE A 61 7.56 -4.55 3.78
C PHE A 61 7.12 -6.02 3.79
N ASN A 62 8.05 -6.95 3.89
CA ASN A 62 7.76 -8.38 3.78
C ASN A 62 7.06 -8.96 5.01
N GLU A 63 7.32 -8.41 6.18
CA GLU A 63 6.76 -8.89 7.45
C GLU A 63 5.45 -8.19 7.82
N PHE A 64 5.08 -7.12 7.12
CA PHE A 64 3.85 -6.39 7.42
C PHE A 64 2.64 -7.32 7.39
N ARG A 65 1.88 -7.31 8.47
CA ARG A 65 0.58 -7.98 8.62
C ARG A 65 -0.36 -7.04 9.37
N SER A 66 -1.64 -7.27 9.21
CA SER A 66 -2.68 -6.49 9.87
C SER A 66 -3.87 -7.38 10.23
N THR A 67 -4.88 -6.82 10.84
CA THR A 67 -6.07 -7.55 11.31
C THR A 67 -6.66 -8.53 10.29
N PRO A 68 -6.77 -8.23 8.98
CA PRO A 68 -7.27 -9.20 8.01
C PRO A 68 -6.44 -10.50 7.94
N GLN A 69 -5.11 -10.42 8.04
CA GLN A 69 -4.23 -11.58 8.06
C GLN A 69 -4.31 -12.33 9.38
N GLU A 70 -4.40 -11.63 10.50
CA GLU A 70 -4.56 -12.22 11.85
C GLU A 70 -5.86 -13.01 11.95
N LEU A 71 -6.95 -12.46 11.42
CA LEU A 71 -8.27 -13.10 11.36
C LEU A 71 -8.39 -14.13 10.23
N LYS A 72 -7.38 -14.27 9.38
CA LYS A 72 -7.36 -15.18 8.23
C LYS A 72 -8.61 -15.03 7.35
N LEU A 73 -8.98 -13.78 7.05
CA LEU A 73 -10.14 -13.49 6.23
C LEU A 73 -9.98 -14.08 4.83
N PRO A 74 -11.07 -14.57 4.21
CA PRO A 74 -11.01 -15.31 2.93
C PRO A 74 -10.28 -14.56 1.81
N LEU A 75 -10.48 -13.25 1.69
CA LEU A 75 -9.86 -12.44 0.64
C LEU A 75 -8.53 -11.78 1.08
N ALA A 76 -8.13 -11.95 2.34
CA ALA A 76 -6.87 -11.41 2.83
C ALA A 76 -5.68 -12.17 2.21
N PRO A 77 -4.77 -11.50 1.46
CA PRO A 77 -3.58 -12.16 0.97
C PRO A 77 -2.68 -12.52 2.16
N ALA A 78 -2.04 -13.69 2.12
CA ALA A 78 -1.11 -14.11 3.17
C ALA A 78 0.05 -13.12 3.37
N GLN A 79 0.45 -12.46 2.29
CA GLN A 79 1.45 -11.40 2.27
C GLN A 79 0.88 -10.15 1.59
N PRO A 80 0.39 -9.16 2.35
CA PRO A 80 -0.25 -7.97 1.79
C PRO A 80 0.72 -7.03 1.07
N ILE A 81 1.99 -7.03 1.45
CA ILE A 81 3.07 -6.31 0.78
C ILE A 81 4.20 -7.28 0.47
N PHE A 82 4.68 -7.28 -0.75
CA PHE A 82 5.79 -8.12 -1.22
C PHE A 82 6.88 -7.23 -1.80
N TYR A 83 8.11 -7.35 -1.28
CA TYR A 83 9.28 -6.70 -1.86
C TYR A 83 9.94 -7.61 -2.90
N ASP A 84 10.07 -7.12 -4.13
CA ASP A 84 10.76 -7.80 -5.23
C ASP A 84 12.16 -7.19 -5.40
N ALA A 85 13.19 -8.02 -5.19
CA ALA A 85 14.59 -7.60 -5.30
C ALA A 85 15.10 -7.55 -6.75
N THR A 86 14.29 -7.99 -7.71
CA THR A 86 14.66 -7.98 -9.13
C THR A 86 14.78 -6.54 -9.63
N PRO A 87 15.85 -6.14 -10.32
CA PRO A 87 16.14 -4.74 -10.62
C PRO A 87 15.11 -3.97 -11.44
N ASP A 88 14.33 -4.68 -12.27
CA ASP A 88 13.32 -4.13 -13.17
C ASP A 88 11.87 -4.34 -12.69
N ARG A 89 11.68 -4.78 -11.42
CA ARG A 89 10.35 -5.02 -10.83
C ARG A 89 10.02 -3.98 -9.76
N PRO A 90 8.71 -3.72 -9.50
CA PRO A 90 7.53 -4.36 -10.12
C PRO A 90 7.20 -3.79 -11.50
N GLN A 91 6.54 -4.64 -12.32
CA GLN A 91 5.98 -4.27 -13.62
C GLN A 91 4.51 -4.69 -13.70
N PRO A 92 3.58 -3.83 -14.20
CA PRO A 92 2.15 -4.16 -14.26
C PRO A 92 1.88 -5.51 -14.93
N ARG A 93 2.49 -5.76 -16.10
CA ARG A 93 2.29 -6.99 -16.89
C ARG A 93 2.60 -8.29 -16.14
N PHE A 94 3.48 -8.26 -15.15
CA PHE A 94 3.97 -9.48 -14.49
C PHE A 94 3.58 -9.58 -13.02
N ASP A 95 3.26 -8.45 -12.38
CA ASP A 95 3.14 -8.41 -10.92
C ASP A 95 1.76 -7.94 -10.43
N VAL A 96 0.91 -7.43 -11.34
CA VAL A 96 -0.38 -6.87 -10.95
C VAL A 96 -1.29 -7.90 -10.27
N ASP A 97 -1.26 -9.16 -10.71
CA ASP A 97 -2.10 -10.25 -10.21
C ASP A 97 -1.53 -10.97 -8.98
N ARG A 98 -0.41 -10.51 -8.41
CA ARG A 98 0.18 -11.13 -7.22
C ARG A 98 -0.84 -11.22 -6.08
N GLY A 99 -0.94 -12.41 -5.48
CA GLY A 99 -1.94 -12.66 -4.43
C GLY A 99 -3.37 -12.45 -4.91
N ASN A 100 -3.68 -12.88 -6.13
CA ASN A 100 -4.97 -12.67 -6.80
C ASN A 100 -5.33 -11.16 -6.91
N GLY A 101 -4.35 -10.32 -7.16
CA GLY A 101 -4.51 -8.87 -7.25
C GLY A 101 -4.65 -8.13 -5.90
N MET A 102 -4.53 -8.85 -4.77
CA MET A 102 -4.67 -8.26 -3.43
C MET A 102 -3.35 -7.92 -2.77
N THR A 103 -2.20 -8.40 -3.29
CA THR A 103 -0.86 -8.06 -2.79
C THR A 103 -0.31 -6.82 -3.49
N VAL A 104 0.21 -5.88 -2.72
CA VAL A 104 0.96 -4.73 -3.23
C VAL A 104 2.40 -5.14 -3.44
N SER A 105 2.93 -4.94 -4.64
CA SER A 105 4.34 -5.21 -4.97
C SER A 105 5.18 -3.95 -4.80
N VAL A 106 6.28 -4.06 -4.08
CA VAL A 106 7.27 -2.99 -3.88
C VAL A 106 8.61 -3.45 -4.44
N GLY A 107 9.35 -2.56 -5.07
CA GLY A 107 10.70 -2.89 -5.54
C GLY A 107 11.56 -1.65 -5.74
N ARG A 108 12.82 -1.88 -6.13
CA ARG A 108 13.75 -0.80 -6.43
C ARG A 108 14.01 0.15 -5.26
N LEU A 109 13.93 -0.35 -4.02
CA LEU A 109 14.25 0.43 -2.83
C LEU A 109 15.74 0.81 -2.84
N ARG A 110 16.02 2.09 -2.72
CA ARG A 110 17.37 2.64 -2.75
C ARG A 110 17.43 4.03 -2.10
N PRO A 111 18.61 4.50 -1.67
CA PRO A 111 18.79 5.86 -1.18
C PRO A 111 18.29 6.91 -2.19
N CYS A 112 17.73 7.99 -1.67
CA CYS A 112 17.30 9.16 -2.44
C CYS A 112 18.20 10.36 -2.15
N GLY A 113 18.62 11.07 -3.20
CA GLY A 113 19.49 12.24 -3.04
C GLY A 113 18.80 13.49 -2.49
N VAL A 114 17.47 13.48 -2.39
CA VAL A 114 16.66 14.62 -1.90
C VAL A 114 15.99 14.29 -0.57
N LEU A 115 15.44 13.08 -0.48
CA LEU A 115 14.84 12.52 0.75
C LEU A 115 15.67 11.32 1.21
N ASP A 116 15.16 10.49 2.12
CA ASP A 116 15.95 9.36 2.62
C ASP A 116 15.97 8.21 1.63
N TYR A 117 14.79 7.80 1.13
CA TYR A 117 14.63 6.65 0.25
C TYR A 117 13.69 6.92 -0.91
N LYS A 118 13.85 6.12 -1.97
CA LYS A 118 12.91 6.04 -3.09
C LYS A 118 12.71 4.59 -3.51
N PHE A 119 11.49 4.27 -3.95
CA PHE A 119 11.09 2.93 -4.39
C PHE A 119 9.93 3.01 -5.37
N THR A 120 9.56 1.89 -5.97
CA THR A 120 8.42 1.76 -6.86
C THR A 120 7.38 0.86 -6.20
N VAL A 121 6.12 1.24 -6.28
CA VAL A 121 4.97 0.48 -5.78
C VAL A 121 4.06 0.15 -6.95
N LEU A 122 3.48 -1.05 -6.94
CA LEU A 122 2.44 -1.48 -7.87
C LEU A 122 1.29 -2.10 -7.10
N SER A 123 0.08 -1.64 -7.39
CA SER A 123 -1.16 -2.20 -6.85
C SER A 123 -2.19 -2.39 -7.95
N HIS A 124 -3.00 -3.44 -7.86
CA HIS A 124 -4.12 -3.67 -8.78
C HIS A 124 -5.23 -2.66 -8.54
N ASN A 125 -5.54 -1.84 -9.55
CA ASN A 125 -6.50 -0.74 -9.45
C ASN A 125 -7.95 -1.19 -9.24
N THR A 126 -8.39 -2.27 -9.89
CA THR A 126 -9.78 -2.74 -9.84
C THR A 126 -10.02 -3.83 -8.79
N ILE A 127 -8.99 -4.58 -8.39
CA ILE A 127 -9.11 -5.59 -7.32
C ILE A 127 -8.71 -4.96 -5.99
N ARG A 128 -7.42 -4.76 -5.72
CA ARG A 128 -6.97 -4.18 -4.45
C ARG A 128 -7.51 -2.78 -4.22
N GLY A 129 -7.56 -1.97 -5.27
CA GLY A 129 -8.02 -0.58 -5.21
C GLY A 129 -9.54 -0.39 -5.22
N ALA A 130 -10.34 -1.44 -5.46
CA ALA A 130 -11.79 -1.33 -5.57
C ALA A 130 -12.52 -2.56 -5.03
N ALA A 131 -12.95 -3.49 -5.89
CA ALA A 131 -13.86 -4.58 -5.55
C ALA A 131 -13.31 -5.51 -4.46
N GLY A 132 -12.05 -5.91 -4.55
CA GLY A 132 -11.42 -6.79 -3.58
C GLY A 132 -11.32 -6.15 -2.19
N ALA A 133 -10.94 -4.87 -2.11
CA ALA A 133 -10.91 -4.16 -0.84
C ALA A 133 -12.32 -3.97 -0.24
N ALA A 134 -13.34 -3.73 -1.07
CA ALA A 134 -14.72 -3.62 -0.60
C ALA A 134 -15.21 -4.93 0.04
N ILE A 135 -14.94 -6.08 -0.61
CA ILE A 135 -15.29 -7.39 -0.07
C ILE A 135 -14.50 -7.67 1.21
N LEU A 136 -13.19 -7.44 1.22
CA LEU A 136 -12.36 -7.62 2.41
C LEU A 136 -12.83 -6.79 3.61
N ASN A 137 -13.29 -5.55 3.36
CA ASN A 137 -13.89 -4.72 4.41
C ASN A 137 -15.19 -5.31 4.93
N ALA A 138 -16.06 -5.88 4.07
CA ALA A 138 -17.27 -6.55 4.50
C ALA A 138 -16.95 -7.82 5.32
N GLU A 139 -15.96 -8.62 4.90
CA GLU A 139 -15.47 -9.76 5.67
C GLU A 139 -14.96 -9.33 7.05
N LEU A 140 -14.22 -8.23 7.13
CA LEU A 140 -13.69 -7.69 8.38
C LEU A 140 -14.83 -7.24 9.31
N LEU A 141 -15.79 -6.47 8.79
CA LEU A 141 -16.95 -6.04 9.56
C LEU A 141 -17.78 -7.21 10.09
N LYS A 142 -17.96 -8.26 9.28
CA LYS A 142 -18.62 -9.49 9.72
C LYS A 142 -17.83 -10.20 10.82
N ALA A 143 -16.52 -10.35 10.65
CA ALA A 143 -15.66 -11.01 11.63
C ALA A 143 -15.62 -10.25 12.98
N GLN A 144 -15.81 -8.95 12.96
CA GLN A 144 -15.87 -8.09 14.14
C GLN A 144 -17.29 -7.92 14.72
N GLY A 145 -18.30 -8.56 14.13
CA GLY A 145 -19.67 -8.55 14.64
C GLY A 145 -20.50 -7.30 14.30
N PHE A 146 -20.04 -6.46 13.36
CA PHE A 146 -20.80 -5.31 12.87
C PHE A 146 -21.84 -5.69 11.82
N LEU A 147 -21.71 -6.86 11.20
CA LEU A 147 -22.66 -7.42 10.23
C LEU A 147 -23.14 -8.79 10.70
N SER A 148 -24.44 -9.00 10.62
CA SER A 148 -25.11 -10.29 10.91
C SER A 148 -24.91 -11.31 9.77
#